data_6ff3758f29d8327f0a1cb256df77529d
#
_entry.id   6ff3758f29d8327f0a1cb256df77529d
#
_cell.length_a   1.000
_cell.length_b   1.000
_cell.length_c   1.000
_cell.angle_alpha   90.00
_cell.angle_beta   90.00
_cell.angle_gamma   90.00
#
_symmetry.space_group_name_H-M   'P 1'
#
loop_
_entity.id
_entity.type
_entity.pdbx_description
1 polymer ?
#
loop_
_entity_poly.entity_id
_entity_poly.type
_entity_poly.pdbx_seq_one_letter_code
_entity_poly.pdbx_strand_id
1 'polypeptide(L)'
;VYRYLVRKGIPDMPNLKHASTAGEMLAPEVFRKFTEKTGLELCEGYGQTETTLLMANFKGSTPVQGSMGTISPQYKIELLGKDGKPVPTGKIGEVVILPGENGRQPGIFCGYLDNDEQYKYVWRGGVYHTGDAAYVDENGLYWFHGRFDDIIKTGGFRVGPYEVENVLTEHPAVAECSVIGIPDPLRGQAIKAVIVLGSGYTPSKELELEIKDFCNSKLAEYKWIRVIEFVDEMPKTISGKIQKSVLRDRG
;
A
#
# COMPACT_ATOMS: atom_id res chain seq x y z
N VAL A 1 -6.49 -13.30 4.54
CA VAL A 1 -7.53 -14.02 5.30
C VAL A 1 -8.90 -13.37 5.08
N TYR A 2 -9.14 -12.10 5.40
CA TYR A 2 -10.47 -11.46 5.34
C TYR A 2 -11.07 -11.43 3.94
N ARG A 3 -10.29 -11.17 2.88
CA ARG A 3 -10.77 -11.28 1.48
C ARG A 3 -11.31 -12.68 1.16
N TYR A 4 -10.65 -13.71 1.67
CA TYR A 4 -11.11 -15.09 1.50
C TYR A 4 -12.44 -15.33 2.23
N LEU A 5 -12.56 -14.87 3.48
CA LEU A 5 -13.79 -14.98 4.27
C LEU A 5 -14.96 -14.27 3.59
N VAL A 6 -14.73 -13.05 3.07
CA VAL A 6 -15.76 -12.30 2.34
C VAL A 6 -16.23 -13.02 1.07
N ARG A 7 -15.30 -13.68 0.33
CA ARG A 7 -15.64 -14.43 -0.89
C ARG A 7 -16.34 -15.75 -0.60
N LYS A 8 -15.97 -16.46 0.46
CA LYS A 8 -16.50 -17.79 0.81
C LYS A 8 -17.69 -17.78 1.76
N GLY A 9 -17.99 -16.63 2.30
CA GLY A 9 -18.96 -16.45 3.37
C GLY A 9 -18.29 -16.34 4.73
N ILE A 10 -18.60 -15.27 5.47
CA ILE A 10 -18.10 -15.05 6.81
C ILE A 10 -18.91 -15.93 7.75
N PRO A 11 -18.28 -16.89 8.47
CA PRO A 11 -19.01 -17.75 9.43
C PRO A 11 -19.52 -16.94 10.62
N ASP A 12 -20.46 -17.50 11.35
CA ASP A 12 -20.89 -16.90 12.62
C ASP A 12 -19.79 -17.05 13.67
N MET A 13 -19.42 -15.93 14.29
CA MET A 13 -18.33 -15.83 15.27
C MET A 13 -18.82 -15.13 16.55
N PRO A 14 -19.74 -15.73 17.32
CA PRO A 14 -20.43 -15.07 18.44
C PRO A 14 -19.48 -14.64 19.59
N ASN A 15 -18.31 -15.23 19.67
CA ASN A 15 -17.32 -14.92 20.70
C ASN A 15 -16.21 -13.99 20.22
N LEU A 16 -16.22 -13.56 18.95
CA LEU A 16 -15.24 -12.62 18.42
C LEU A 16 -15.52 -11.23 19.01
N LYS A 17 -14.52 -10.66 19.67
CA LYS A 17 -14.63 -9.34 20.32
C LYS A 17 -13.75 -8.28 19.69
N HIS A 18 -12.79 -8.67 18.87
CA HIS A 18 -11.86 -7.78 18.22
C HIS A 18 -11.32 -8.44 16.95
N ALA A 19 -11.18 -7.67 15.90
CA ALA A 19 -10.63 -8.11 14.64
C ALA A 19 -9.60 -7.10 14.14
N SER A 20 -8.44 -7.59 13.70
CA SER A 20 -7.36 -6.73 13.19
C SER A 20 -6.72 -7.33 11.95
N THR A 21 -6.14 -6.46 11.13
CA THR A 21 -5.41 -6.83 9.91
C THR A 21 -4.17 -5.97 9.77
N ALA A 22 -3.15 -6.53 9.15
CA ALA A 22 -1.92 -5.82 8.80
C ALA A 22 -1.22 -6.52 7.62
N GLY A 23 -0.18 -5.90 7.08
CA GLY A 23 0.68 -6.47 6.04
C GLY A 23 0.27 -6.12 4.62
N GLU A 24 -0.99 -5.80 4.39
CA GLU A 24 -1.51 -5.21 3.14
C GLU A 24 -2.67 -4.29 3.47
N MET A 25 -2.94 -3.34 2.60
CA MET A 25 -4.05 -2.42 2.81
C MET A 25 -5.40 -3.14 2.71
N LEU A 26 -6.29 -2.78 3.59
CA LEU A 26 -7.64 -3.32 3.66
C LEU A 26 -8.52 -2.71 2.57
N ALA A 27 -9.01 -3.55 1.65
CA ALA A 27 -9.96 -3.09 0.64
C ALA A 27 -11.27 -2.62 1.31
N PRO A 28 -11.84 -1.48 0.87
CA PRO A 28 -13.07 -0.92 1.43
C PRO A 28 -14.23 -1.90 1.49
N GLU A 29 -14.39 -2.71 0.46
CA GLU A 29 -15.45 -3.72 0.40
C GLU A 29 -15.28 -4.81 1.47
N VAL A 30 -14.04 -5.21 1.76
CA VAL A 30 -13.75 -6.22 2.80
C VAL A 30 -14.09 -5.67 4.18
N PHE A 31 -13.71 -4.42 4.46
CA PHE A 31 -14.09 -3.73 5.69
C PHE A 31 -15.62 -3.71 5.86
N ARG A 32 -16.34 -3.18 4.87
CA ARG A 32 -17.79 -3.04 4.90
C ARG A 32 -18.49 -4.38 5.11
N LYS A 33 -18.20 -5.39 4.29
CA LYS A 33 -18.86 -6.72 4.36
C LYS A 33 -18.56 -7.43 5.68
N PHE A 34 -17.33 -7.29 6.21
CA PHE A 34 -16.99 -7.87 7.50
C PHE A 34 -17.76 -7.19 8.64
N THR A 35 -17.81 -5.86 8.65
CA THR A 35 -18.54 -5.09 9.66
C THR A 35 -20.04 -5.37 9.60
N GLU A 36 -20.64 -5.41 8.41
CA GLU A 36 -22.07 -5.74 8.23
C GLU A 36 -22.42 -7.13 8.80
N LYS A 37 -21.54 -8.11 8.60
CA LYS A 37 -21.80 -9.49 9.04
C LYS A 37 -21.51 -9.72 10.52
N THR A 38 -20.50 -9.09 11.09
CA THR A 38 -20.02 -9.38 12.46
C THR A 38 -20.39 -8.32 13.49
N GLY A 39 -20.74 -7.11 13.04
CA GLY A 39 -20.89 -5.93 13.89
C GLY A 39 -19.58 -5.36 14.41
N LEU A 40 -18.41 -5.89 13.97
CA LEU A 40 -17.08 -5.47 14.39
C LEU A 40 -16.36 -4.75 13.27
N GLU A 41 -15.73 -3.65 13.60
CA GLU A 41 -14.81 -2.95 12.69
C GLU A 41 -13.44 -3.61 12.66
N LEU A 42 -12.84 -3.69 11.46
CA LEU A 42 -11.48 -4.19 11.30
C LEU A 42 -10.48 -3.09 11.67
N CYS A 43 -9.69 -3.33 12.70
CA CYS A 43 -8.59 -2.45 13.07
C CYS A 43 -7.39 -2.71 12.16
N GLU A 44 -7.06 -1.73 11.34
CA GLU A 44 -5.90 -1.80 10.46
C GLU A 44 -4.63 -1.36 11.20
N GLY A 45 -3.51 -2.03 10.91
CA GLY A 45 -2.21 -1.68 11.44
C GLY A 45 -1.11 -1.79 10.38
N TYR A 46 -0.09 -0.96 10.52
CA TYR A 46 1.05 -0.87 9.64
C TYR A 46 2.35 -1.21 10.37
N GLY A 47 3.19 -1.96 9.71
CA GLY A 47 4.54 -2.30 10.10
C GLY A 47 5.21 -3.15 9.02
N GLN A 48 6.44 -3.54 9.26
CA GLN A 48 7.26 -4.32 8.34
C GLN A 48 7.80 -5.57 9.05
N THR A 49 8.41 -6.49 8.29
CA THR A 49 9.15 -7.63 8.87
C THR A 49 10.29 -7.15 9.76
N GLU A 50 10.88 -6.03 9.40
CA GLU A 50 11.96 -5.36 10.10
C GLU A 50 11.54 -4.66 11.38
N THR A 51 10.23 -4.50 11.60
CA THR A 51 9.67 -3.76 12.73
C THR A 51 8.51 -4.54 13.37
N THR A 52 7.98 -4.06 14.49
CA THR A 52 6.65 -4.43 14.95
C THR A 52 5.60 -3.48 14.35
N LEU A 53 4.40 -3.36 14.94
CA LEU A 53 3.41 -2.39 14.52
C LEU A 53 3.89 -0.97 14.82
N LEU A 54 4.11 -0.19 13.76
CA LEU A 54 4.52 1.20 13.82
C LEU A 54 3.33 2.14 14.01
N MET A 55 2.22 1.81 13.38
CA MET A 55 0.96 2.54 13.45
C MET A 55 -0.20 1.56 13.51
N ALA A 56 -1.28 1.91 14.20
CA ALA A 56 -2.47 1.08 14.25
C ALA A 56 -3.72 1.88 14.65
N ASN A 57 -4.87 1.34 14.28
CA ASN A 57 -6.14 1.68 14.92
C ASN A 57 -6.20 0.89 16.23
N PHE A 58 -5.75 1.52 17.32
CA PHE A 58 -5.64 0.86 18.62
C PHE A 58 -7.02 0.61 19.23
N LYS A 59 -7.09 -0.41 20.11
CA LYS A 59 -8.30 -0.70 20.86
C LYS A 59 -8.75 0.54 21.67
N GLY A 60 -10.00 0.94 21.46
CA GLY A 60 -10.59 2.13 22.09
C GLY A 60 -10.57 3.38 21.20
N SER A 61 -9.92 3.34 20.04
CA SER A 61 -10.15 4.31 18.98
C SER A 61 -11.29 3.86 18.06
N THR A 62 -11.89 4.79 17.34
CA THR A 62 -12.80 4.47 16.23
C THR A 62 -11.96 4.26 14.98
N PRO A 63 -11.91 3.03 14.42
CA PRO A 63 -11.16 2.78 13.20
C PRO A 63 -11.69 3.61 12.04
N VAL A 64 -10.78 4.26 11.32
CA VAL A 64 -11.11 4.97 10.07
C VAL A 64 -10.63 4.12 8.92
N GLN A 65 -11.55 3.71 8.07
CA GLN A 65 -11.30 2.83 6.93
C GLN A 65 -10.19 3.39 6.02
N GLY A 66 -9.18 2.58 5.74
CA GLY A 66 -8.03 2.93 4.89
C GLY A 66 -6.95 3.73 5.61
N SER A 67 -7.17 4.14 6.87
CA SER A 67 -6.16 4.76 7.71
C SER A 67 -5.32 3.70 8.41
N MET A 68 -4.00 3.90 8.44
CA MET A 68 -3.09 3.12 9.28
C MET A 68 -3.29 3.40 10.79
N GLY A 69 -4.16 4.36 11.16
CA GLY A 69 -4.37 4.81 12.53
C GLY A 69 -3.31 5.82 13.00
N THR A 70 -2.95 5.74 14.27
CA THR A 70 -1.99 6.63 14.93
C THR A 70 -0.67 5.91 15.23
N ILE A 71 0.39 6.68 15.50
CA ILE A 71 1.70 6.14 15.85
C ILE A 71 1.59 5.27 17.13
N SER A 72 2.22 4.10 17.10
CA SER A 72 2.41 3.27 18.28
C SER A 72 3.20 4.05 19.35
N PRO A 73 2.75 4.07 20.62
CA PRO A 73 3.46 4.79 21.67
C PRO A 73 4.89 4.30 21.93
N GLN A 74 5.25 3.16 21.36
CA GLN A 74 6.58 2.57 21.44
C GLN A 74 7.60 3.30 20.54
N TYR A 75 7.14 4.02 19.50
CA TYR A 75 8.02 4.58 18.47
C TYR A 75 7.92 6.09 18.38
N LYS A 76 9.05 6.71 18.00
CA LYS A 76 9.09 8.08 17.52
C LYS A 76 9.21 8.02 16.00
N ILE A 77 8.21 8.49 15.29
CA ILE A 77 8.11 8.43 13.83
C ILE A 77 7.97 9.83 13.27
N GLU A 78 8.66 10.09 12.17
CA GLU A 78 8.51 11.29 11.37
C GLU A 78 8.26 10.95 9.90
N LEU A 79 7.70 11.91 9.17
CA LEU A 79 7.56 11.84 7.72
C LEU A 79 8.58 12.80 7.10
N LEU A 80 9.58 12.28 6.41
CA LEU A 80 10.65 13.09 5.82
C LEU A 80 10.45 13.32 4.33
N GLY A 81 10.64 14.56 3.93
CA GLY A 81 10.74 14.96 2.52
C GLY A 81 12.06 14.51 1.88
N LYS A 82 12.21 14.79 0.58
CA LYS A 82 13.44 14.46 -0.16
C LYS A 82 14.68 15.21 0.32
N ASP A 83 14.49 16.33 0.98
CA ASP A 83 15.55 17.15 1.59
C ASP A 83 15.94 16.64 2.99
N GLY A 84 15.36 15.53 3.42
CA GLY A 84 15.60 14.94 4.74
C GLY A 84 14.97 15.70 5.91
N LYS A 85 14.06 16.64 5.61
CA LYS A 85 13.38 17.43 6.64
C LYS A 85 11.94 16.93 6.83
N PRO A 86 11.37 17.09 8.05
CA PRO A 86 9.98 16.78 8.30
C PRO A 86 9.04 17.54 7.36
N VAL A 87 8.02 16.83 6.84
CA VAL A 87 6.98 17.45 6.01
C VAL A 87 5.81 17.93 6.86
N PRO A 88 5.12 19.02 6.47
CA PRO A 88 3.93 19.45 7.17
C PRO A 88 2.75 18.48 6.96
N THR A 89 1.74 18.58 7.84
CA THR A 89 0.47 17.85 7.74
C THR A 89 -0.13 17.96 6.34
N GLY A 90 -0.67 16.87 5.84
CA GLY A 90 -1.23 16.73 4.50
C GLY A 90 -0.19 16.55 3.38
N LYS A 91 1.12 16.58 3.69
CA LYS A 91 2.18 16.35 2.70
C LYS A 91 2.76 14.96 2.82
N ILE A 92 3.08 14.37 1.68
CA ILE A 92 3.64 13.04 1.58
C ILE A 92 5.13 13.08 1.92
N GLY A 93 5.54 12.23 2.87
CA GLY A 93 6.92 11.99 3.25
C GLY A 93 7.24 10.51 3.40
N GLU A 94 8.53 10.17 3.44
CA GLU A 94 8.98 8.83 3.80
C GLU A 94 8.78 8.62 5.30
N VAL A 95 8.18 7.48 5.67
CA VAL A 95 8.05 7.08 7.07
C VAL A 95 9.44 6.70 7.60
N VAL A 96 9.92 7.41 8.60
CA VAL A 96 11.18 7.10 9.27
C VAL A 96 10.97 6.91 10.76
N ILE A 97 11.78 6.03 11.36
CA ILE A 97 11.79 5.82 12.80
C ILE A 97 13.02 6.50 13.38
N LEU A 98 12.78 7.42 14.31
CA LEU A 98 13.86 8.11 15.03
C LEU A 98 14.53 7.15 16.02
N PRO A 99 15.81 7.35 16.33
CA PRO A 99 16.51 6.54 17.31
C PRO A 99 15.87 6.68 18.70
N GLY A 100 15.89 5.61 19.46
CA GLY A 100 15.54 5.62 20.89
C GLY A 100 16.63 6.26 21.75
N GLU A 101 16.39 6.36 23.05
CA GLU A 101 17.34 6.93 24.00
C GLU A 101 18.72 6.26 24.00
N ASN A 102 18.77 4.95 23.67
CA ASN A 102 19.99 4.16 23.57
C ASN A 102 20.37 3.84 22.09
N GLY A 103 19.97 4.67 21.14
CA GLY A 103 20.29 4.53 19.73
C GLY A 103 19.30 3.66 18.93
N ARG A 104 18.76 2.57 19.50
CA ARG A 104 17.76 1.71 18.86
C ARG A 104 16.41 1.79 19.55
N GLN A 105 15.34 1.68 18.76
CA GLN A 105 14.01 1.45 19.29
C GLN A 105 13.80 -0.06 19.54
N PRO A 106 13.09 -0.46 20.61
CA PRO A 106 12.71 -1.86 20.79
C PRO A 106 11.85 -2.39 19.62
N GLY A 107 11.99 -3.67 19.30
CA GLY A 107 11.17 -4.32 18.27
C GLY A 107 11.59 -4.04 16.82
N ILE A 108 12.76 -3.42 16.62
CA ILE A 108 13.38 -3.30 15.29
C ILE A 108 14.38 -4.43 15.11
N PHE A 109 14.40 -5.02 13.91
CA PHE A 109 15.28 -6.16 13.55
C PHE A 109 16.76 -5.89 13.78
N CYS A 110 17.55 -6.96 13.89
CA CYS A 110 18.99 -6.86 14.19
C CYS A 110 19.86 -6.66 12.95
N GLY A 111 19.38 -7.01 11.77
CA GLY A 111 20.12 -6.95 10.51
C GLY A 111 19.54 -7.86 9.44
N TYR A 112 20.07 -7.78 8.25
CA TYR A 112 19.81 -8.72 7.15
C TYR A 112 20.89 -9.78 7.12
N LEU A 113 20.51 -11.04 6.92
CA LEU A 113 21.47 -12.13 6.81
C LEU A 113 22.36 -11.89 5.58
N ASP A 114 23.68 -11.92 5.80
CA ASP A 114 24.72 -11.74 4.78
C ASP A 114 24.57 -10.47 3.91
N ASN A 115 23.94 -9.40 4.45
CA ASN A 115 23.73 -8.16 3.73
C ASN A 115 23.85 -6.91 4.63
N ASP A 116 25.04 -6.67 5.15
CA ASP A 116 25.34 -5.52 6.00
C ASP A 116 25.20 -4.17 5.26
N GLU A 117 25.42 -4.15 3.95
CA GLU A 117 25.28 -2.93 3.16
C GLU A 117 23.83 -2.44 3.14
N GLN A 118 22.88 -3.36 2.93
CA GLN A 118 21.46 -3.03 3.00
C GLN A 118 21.06 -2.55 4.41
N TYR A 119 21.61 -3.18 5.45
CA TYR A 119 21.37 -2.75 6.82
C TYR A 119 21.86 -1.32 7.08
N LYS A 120 23.08 -0.98 6.64
CA LYS A 120 23.61 0.39 6.73
C LYS A 120 22.78 1.39 5.91
N TYR A 121 22.31 0.97 4.73
CA TYR A 121 21.47 1.81 3.87
C TYR A 121 20.14 2.18 4.51
N VAL A 122 19.44 1.25 5.16
CA VAL A 122 18.17 1.55 5.84
C VAL A 122 18.34 2.40 7.10
N TRP A 123 19.57 2.43 7.69
CA TRP A 123 19.92 3.27 8.84
C TRP A 123 20.69 4.54 8.47
N ARG A 124 20.62 4.98 7.22
CA ARG A 124 21.31 6.21 6.79
C ARG A 124 20.81 7.44 7.54
N GLY A 125 21.70 8.44 7.73
CA GLY A 125 21.33 9.68 8.41
C GLY A 125 20.95 9.53 9.88
N GLY A 126 21.21 8.37 10.50
CA GLY A 126 20.92 8.12 11.90
C GLY A 126 19.46 7.78 12.22
N VAL A 127 18.60 7.60 11.21
CA VAL A 127 17.20 7.18 11.34
C VAL A 127 16.94 5.91 10.52
N TYR A 128 15.96 5.12 10.93
CA TYR A 128 15.55 3.96 10.15
C TYR A 128 14.58 4.39 9.05
N HIS A 129 14.91 4.10 7.81
CA HIS A 129 14.10 4.38 6.63
C HIS A 129 13.27 3.16 6.25
N THR A 130 11.95 3.27 6.34
CA THR A 130 11.05 2.18 5.97
C THR A 130 10.96 1.97 4.46
N GLY A 131 11.26 2.99 3.66
CA GLY A 131 11.03 3.03 2.22
C GLY A 131 9.53 3.17 1.87
N ASP A 132 8.66 3.40 2.84
CA ASP A 132 7.24 3.61 2.64
C ASP A 132 6.89 5.09 2.73
N ALA A 133 5.97 5.54 1.88
CA ALA A 133 5.46 6.90 1.85
C ALA A 133 4.09 6.97 2.51
N ALA A 134 3.89 8.01 3.32
CA ALA A 134 2.63 8.29 3.98
C ALA A 134 2.40 9.80 4.11
N TYR A 135 1.19 10.19 4.48
CA TYR A 135 0.90 11.52 4.99
C TYR A 135 0.08 11.40 6.29
N VAL A 136 0.11 12.44 7.11
CA VAL A 136 -0.73 12.58 8.30
C VAL A 136 -1.79 13.64 8.02
N ASP A 137 -3.04 13.38 8.37
CA ASP A 137 -4.13 14.34 8.23
C ASP A 137 -4.27 15.26 9.45
N GLU A 138 -5.23 16.18 9.40
CA GLU A 138 -5.50 17.15 10.47
C GLU A 138 -5.99 16.49 11.78
N ASN A 139 -6.49 15.25 11.71
CA ASN A 139 -6.93 14.46 12.86
C ASN A 139 -5.79 13.63 13.48
N GLY A 140 -4.58 13.69 12.91
CA GLY A 140 -3.43 12.91 13.36
C GLY A 140 -3.44 11.46 12.87
N LEU A 141 -4.31 11.12 11.90
CA LEU A 141 -4.35 9.79 11.29
C LEU A 141 -3.36 9.69 10.13
N TYR A 142 -2.66 8.57 10.08
CA TYR A 142 -1.68 8.27 9.05
C TYR A 142 -2.31 7.49 7.89
N TRP A 143 -1.93 7.87 6.67
CA TRP A 143 -2.46 7.31 5.43
C TRP A 143 -1.31 6.82 4.56
N PHE A 144 -1.36 5.54 4.21
CA PHE A 144 -0.37 4.94 3.34
C PHE A 144 -0.50 5.47 1.90
N HIS A 145 0.63 5.82 1.29
CA HIS A 145 0.66 6.33 -0.09
C HIS A 145 1.37 5.37 -1.07
N GLY A 146 2.06 4.38 -0.55
CA GLY A 146 2.82 3.42 -1.35
C GLY A 146 4.27 3.31 -0.91
N ARG A 147 5.05 2.53 -1.66
CA ARG A 147 6.50 2.51 -1.50
C ARG A 147 7.08 3.81 -2.05
N PHE A 148 8.05 4.36 -1.34
CA PHE A 148 8.71 5.61 -1.77
C PHE A 148 9.44 5.45 -3.11
N ASP A 149 9.96 4.25 -3.37
CA ASP A 149 10.62 3.81 -4.61
C ASP A 149 9.63 3.39 -5.69
N ASP A 150 8.37 3.08 -5.37
CA ASP A 150 7.32 2.72 -6.33
C ASP A 150 6.51 3.91 -6.83
N ILE A 151 6.70 5.10 -6.23
CA ILE A 151 6.00 6.31 -6.66
C ILE A 151 6.32 6.63 -8.13
N ILE A 152 5.29 6.69 -8.94
CA ILE A 152 5.37 6.99 -10.36
C ILE A 152 5.51 8.50 -10.57
N LYS A 153 6.56 8.90 -11.28
CA LYS A 153 6.84 10.32 -11.58
C LYS A 153 6.36 10.63 -13.00
N THR A 154 5.14 11.12 -13.13
CA THR A 154 4.49 11.36 -14.42
C THR A 154 4.09 12.83 -14.59
N GLY A 155 4.60 13.51 -15.63
CA GLY A 155 4.22 14.89 -15.95
C GLY A 155 4.45 15.88 -14.80
N GLY A 156 5.48 15.69 -13.97
CA GLY A 156 5.76 16.50 -12.79
C GLY A 156 4.98 16.12 -11.53
N PHE A 157 4.00 15.22 -11.64
CA PHE A 157 3.23 14.69 -10.52
C PHE A 157 3.86 13.44 -9.93
N ARG A 158 3.46 13.11 -8.71
CA ARG A 158 3.80 11.88 -8.00
C ARG A 158 2.53 11.11 -7.75
N VAL A 159 2.45 9.93 -8.35
CA VAL A 159 1.29 9.06 -8.26
C VAL A 159 1.66 7.82 -7.46
N GLY A 160 0.95 7.58 -6.37
CA GLY A 160 1.03 6.32 -5.64
C GLY A 160 0.34 5.22 -6.45
N PRO A 161 1.02 4.11 -6.79
CA PRO A 161 0.41 3.01 -7.52
C PRO A 161 -0.90 2.53 -6.91
N TYR A 162 -0.97 2.51 -5.60
CA TYR A 162 -2.11 2.03 -4.83
C TYR A 162 -3.42 2.78 -5.13
N GLU A 163 -3.38 4.09 -5.31
CA GLU A 163 -4.58 4.88 -5.64
C GLU A 163 -5.23 4.41 -6.95
N VAL A 164 -4.40 4.05 -7.91
CA VAL A 164 -4.85 3.53 -9.21
C VAL A 164 -5.30 2.07 -9.10
N GLU A 165 -4.55 1.26 -8.34
CA GLU A 165 -4.89 -0.15 -8.05
C GLU A 165 -6.25 -0.28 -7.37
N ASN A 166 -6.58 0.60 -6.43
CA ASN A 166 -7.90 0.60 -5.77
C ASN A 166 -9.04 0.76 -6.78
N VAL A 167 -8.93 1.72 -7.68
CA VAL A 167 -9.95 1.95 -8.70
C VAL A 167 -10.03 0.76 -9.67
N LEU A 168 -8.89 0.18 -10.05
CA LEU A 168 -8.85 -1.02 -10.90
C LEU A 168 -9.60 -2.20 -10.26
N THR A 169 -9.45 -2.41 -8.95
CA THR A 169 -10.10 -3.54 -8.25
C THR A 169 -11.61 -3.41 -8.14
N GLU A 170 -12.18 -2.24 -8.43
CA GLU A 170 -13.64 -2.05 -8.51
C GLU A 170 -14.23 -2.58 -9.83
N HIS A 171 -13.40 -2.79 -10.85
CA HIS A 171 -13.88 -3.29 -12.14
C HIS A 171 -14.10 -4.82 -12.08
N PRO A 172 -15.29 -5.32 -12.51
CA PRO A 172 -15.66 -6.72 -12.35
C PRO A 172 -14.74 -7.72 -13.08
N ALA A 173 -14.11 -7.30 -14.16
CA ALA A 173 -13.16 -8.13 -14.90
C ALA A 173 -11.78 -8.25 -14.22
N VAL A 174 -11.47 -7.44 -13.21
CA VAL A 174 -10.16 -7.41 -12.55
C VAL A 174 -10.15 -8.33 -11.34
N ALA A 175 -9.42 -9.45 -11.42
CA ALA A 175 -9.22 -10.35 -10.28
C ALA A 175 -8.05 -9.89 -9.40
N GLU A 176 -6.96 -9.46 -10.03
CA GLU A 176 -5.76 -8.95 -9.37
C GLU A 176 -5.08 -7.93 -10.29
N CYS A 177 -4.50 -6.90 -9.72
CA CYS A 177 -3.77 -5.90 -10.50
C CYS A 177 -2.54 -5.39 -9.77
N SER A 178 -1.61 -4.84 -10.54
CA SER A 178 -0.46 -4.08 -10.04
C SER A 178 -0.17 -2.93 -10.97
N VAL A 179 0.15 -1.77 -10.41
CA VAL A 179 0.44 -0.55 -11.17
C VAL A 179 1.91 -0.18 -11.00
N ILE A 180 2.56 0.10 -12.12
CA ILE A 180 3.97 0.47 -12.19
C ILE A 180 4.16 1.69 -13.12
N GLY A 181 5.25 2.40 -12.91
CA GLY A 181 5.74 3.39 -13.88
C GLY A 181 6.65 2.73 -14.90
N ILE A 182 6.42 3.01 -16.17
CA ILE A 182 7.31 2.65 -17.27
C ILE A 182 7.88 3.92 -17.93
N PRO A 183 9.07 3.89 -18.54
CA PRO A 183 9.64 5.05 -19.21
C PRO A 183 8.70 5.65 -20.25
N ASP A 184 8.56 6.97 -20.24
CA ASP A 184 7.76 7.74 -21.21
C ASP A 184 8.53 9.01 -21.60
N PRO A 185 8.79 9.24 -22.91
CA PRO A 185 9.60 10.37 -23.37
C PRO A 185 9.03 11.75 -23.04
N LEU A 186 7.70 11.86 -22.93
CA LEU A 186 7.03 13.15 -22.68
C LEU A 186 6.79 13.41 -21.21
N ARG A 187 6.53 12.36 -20.43
CA ARG A 187 6.09 12.46 -19.03
C ARG A 187 7.14 12.02 -18.02
N GLY A 188 8.28 11.50 -18.50
CA GLY A 188 9.27 10.79 -17.69
C GLY A 188 8.82 9.34 -17.40
N GLN A 189 7.62 9.14 -16.87
CA GLN A 189 7.00 7.83 -16.73
C GLN A 189 5.53 7.86 -17.15
N ALA A 190 5.06 6.77 -17.75
CA ALA A 190 3.65 6.48 -17.98
C ALA A 190 3.14 5.46 -16.95
N ILE A 191 1.87 5.56 -16.62
CA ILE A 191 1.21 4.61 -15.71
C ILE A 191 0.80 3.37 -16.50
N LYS A 192 1.36 2.23 -16.13
CA LYS A 192 1.04 0.90 -16.68
C LYS A 192 0.33 0.07 -15.61
N ALA A 193 -0.82 -0.49 -15.96
CA ALA A 193 -1.53 -1.48 -15.17
C ALA A 193 -1.25 -2.87 -15.71
N VAL A 194 -0.80 -3.78 -14.85
CA VAL A 194 -0.68 -5.21 -15.12
C VAL A 194 -1.86 -5.89 -14.43
N ILE A 195 -2.63 -6.69 -15.17
CA ILE A 195 -3.94 -7.18 -14.72
C ILE A 195 -4.05 -8.69 -14.95
N VAL A 196 -4.47 -9.41 -13.91
CA VAL A 196 -5.00 -10.77 -14.02
C VAL A 196 -6.52 -10.68 -14.11
N LEU A 197 -7.08 -11.25 -15.16
CA LEU A 197 -8.53 -11.23 -15.39
C LEU A 197 -9.26 -12.23 -14.50
N GLY A 198 -10.48 -11.89 -14.14
CA GLY A 198 -11.41 -12.77 -13.45
C GLY A 198 -11.95 -13.88 -14.35
N SER A 199 -12.48 -14.92 -13.73
CA SER A 199 -13.11 -16.03 -14.47
C SER A 199 -14.24 -15.52 -15.39
N GLY A 200 -14.23 -15.97 -16.64
CA GLY A 200 -15.21 -15.58 -17.67
C GLY A 200 -14.80 -14.36 -18.51
N TYR A 201 -13.66 -13.76 -18.24
CA TYR A 201 -13.11 -12.68 -19.08
C TYR A 201 -11.88 -13.18 -19.85
N THR A 202 -11.75 -12.71 -21.09
CA THR A 202 -10.60 -13.01 -21.96
C THR A 202 -9.93 -11.71 -22.42
N PRO A 203 -8.60 -11.68 -22.56
CA PRO A 203 -7.90 -10.49 -23.04
C PRO A 203 -8.41 -10.07 -24.43
N SER A 204 -8.82 -8.81 -24.54
CA SER A 204 -9.18 -8.20 -25.83
C SER A 204 -8.89 -6.70 -25.83
N LYS A 205 -8.86 -6.09 -27.01
CA LYS A 205 -8.66 -4.64 -27.13
C LYS A 205 -9.85 -3.86 -26.61
N GLU A 206 -11.05 -4.40 -26.78
CA GLU A 206 -12.29 -3.82 -26.30
C GLU A 206 -12.31 -3.79 -24.77
N LEU A 207 -11.92 -4.89 -24.10
CA LEU A 207 -11.83 -4.97 -22.64
C LEU A 207 -10.73 -4.04 -22.10
N GLU A 208 -9.60 -3.90 -22.81
CA GLU A 208 -8.55 -2.94 -22.44
C GLU A 208 -9.09 -1.51 -22.42
N LEU A 209 -9.86 -1.12 -23.45
CA LEU A 209 -10.47 0.21 -23.51
C LEU A 209 -11.54 0.40 -22.43
N GLU A 210 -12.39 -0.58 -22.22
CA GLU A 210 -13.44 -0.57 -21.19
C GLU A 210 -12.82 -0.33 -19.78
N ILE A 211 -11.78 -1.09 -19.42
CA ILE A 211 -11.08 -0.93 -18.13
C ILE A 211 -10.42 0.44 -18.03
N LYS A 212 -9.77 0.91 -19.11
CA LYS A 212 -9.17 2.25 -19.12
C LYS A 212 -10.19 3.35 -18.91
N ASP A 213 -11.30 3.31 -19.64
CA ASP A 213 -12.35 4.33 -19.55
C ASP A 213 -13.01 4.33 -18.19
N PHE A 214 -13.31 3.14 -17.63
CA PHE A 214 -13.83 2.99 -16.27
C PHE A 214 -12.90 3.63 -15.24
N CYS A 215 -11.60 3.31 -15.29
CA CYS A 215 -10.65 3.84 -14.30
C CYS A 215 -10.39 5.33 -14.52
N ASN A 216 -10.17 5.75 -15.75
CA ASN A 216 -9.83 7.13 -16.08
C ASN A 216 -10.99 8.10 -15.80
N SER A 217 -12.25 7.65 -15.87
CA SER A 217 -13.43 8.45 -15.47
C SER A 217 -13.46 8.77 -13.97
N LYS A 218 -12.80 7.96 -13.14
CA LYS A 218 -12.76 8.10 -11.67
C LYS A 218 -11.46 8.76 -11.16
N LEU A 219 -10.45 8.88 -12.02
CA LEU A 219 -9.13 9.37 -11.66
C LEU A 219 -8.86 10.73 -12.28
N ALA A 220 -8.10 11.56 -11.57
CA ALA A 220 -7.56 12.79 -12.15
C ALA A 220 -6.64 12.48 -13.35
N GLU A 221 -6.60 13.36 -14.35
CA GLU A 221 -5.92 13.11 -15.64
C GLU A 221 -4.45 12.67 -15.50
N TYR A 222 -3.71 13.23 -14.56
CA TYR A 222 -2.32 12.86 -14.29
C TYR A 222 -2.16 11.45 -13.72
N LYS A 223 -3.25 10.80 -13.26
CA LYS A 223 -3.31 9.41 -12.75
C LYS A 223 -3.83 8.43 -13.81
N TRP A 224 -4.15 8.87 -15.01
CA TRP A 224 -4.74 8.01 -16.04
C TRP A 224 -3.80 6.89 -16.46
N ILE A 225 -4.39 5.71 -16.56
CA ILE A 225 -3.71 4.51 -17.05
C ILE A 225 -3.46 4.69 -18.55
N ARG A 226 -2.20 4.56 -18.97
CA ARG A 226 -1.78 4.69 -20.36
C ARG A 226 -1.61 3.35 -21.05
N VAL A 227 -1.12 2.37 -20.30
CA VAL A 227 -0.86 1.03 -20.80
C VAL A 227 -1.53 0.01 -19.90
N ILE A 228 -2.17 -0.99 -20.50
CA ILE A 228 -2.65 -2.18 -19.81
C ILE A 228 -1.92 -3.40 -20.38
N GLU A 229 -1.50 -4.28 -19.53
CA GLU A 229 -0.97 -5.59 -19.86
C GLU A 229 -1.78 -6.65 -19.12
N PHE A 230 -2.35 -7.60 -19.87
CA PHE A 230 -2.99 -8.77 -19.29
C PHE A 230 -1.96 -9.89 -19.11
N VAL A 231 -1.97 -10.50 -17.93
CA VAL A 231 -1.10 -11.62 -17.57
C VAL A 231 -1.91 -12.73 -16.93
N ASP A 232 -1.43 -13.98 -17.04
CA ASP A 232 -2.08 -15.12 -16.43
C ASP A 232 -1.91 -15.15 -14.91
N GLU A 233 -0.73 -14.71 -14.42
CA GLU A 233 -0.42 -14.63 -13.00
C GLU A 233 0.55 -13.49 -12.67
N MET A 234 0.45 -12.99 -11.43
CA MET A 234 1.40 -11.99 -10.90
C MET A 234 2.65 -12.67 -10.34
N PRO A 235 3.85 -12.10 -10.56
CA PRO A 235 5.04 -12.53 -9.85
C PRO A 235 4.89 -12.21 -8.37
N LYS A 236 5.03 -13.22 -7.50
CA LYS A 236 4.83 -13.10 -6.05
C LYS A 236 6.03 -13.61 -5.27
N THR A 237 6.23 -13.04 -4.10
CA THR A 237 7.12 -13.61 -3.08
C THR A 237 6.49 -14.86 -2.48
N ILE A 238 7.28 -15.63 -1.71
CA ILE A 238 6.79 -16.78 -0.94
C ILE A 238 5.62 -16.38 0.00
N SER A 239 5.62 -15.15 0.49
CA SER A 239 4.55 -14.61 1.35
C SER A 239 3.30 -14.12 0.57
N GLY A 240 3.30 -14.21 -0.77
CA GLY A 240 2.17 -13.83 -1.63
C GLY A 240 2.13 -12.35 -2.04
N LYS A 241 3.14 -11.54 -1.69
CA LYS A 241 3.22 -10.12 -2.11
C LYS A 241 3.69 -10.01 -3.56
N ILE A 242 3.04 -9.14 -4.34
CA ILE A 242 3.42 -8.88 -5.74
C ILE A 242 4.81 -8.22 -5.79
N GLN A 243 5.69 -8.75 -6.65
CA GLN A 243 7.04 -8.24 -6.87
C GLN A 243 7.04 -7.21 -8.01
N LYS A 244 6.80 -5.93 -7.68
CA LYS A 244 6.76 -4.84 -8.67
C LYS A 244 8.07 -4.64 -9.42
N SER A 245 9.21 -4.95 -8.80
CA SER A 245 10.53 -4.91 -9.46
C SER A 245 10.54 -5.85 -10.67
N VAL A 246 10.08 -7.09 -10.51
CA VAL A 246 10.00 -8.06 -11.62
C VAL A 246 9.09 -7.58 -12.74
N LEU A 247 7.99 -6.90 -12.42
CA LEU A 247 7.10 -6.32 -13.44
C LEU A 247 7.75 -5.17 -14.20
N ARG A 248 8.56 -4.35 -13.52
CA ARG A 248 9.31 -3.23 -14.16
C ARG A 248 10.40 -3.74 -15.10
N ASP A 249 11.06 -4.84 -14.75
CA ASP A 249 12.14 -5.42 -15.56
C ASP A 249 11.63 -6.10 -16.85
N ARG A 250 10.32 -6.37 -16.94
CA ARG A 250 9.66 -6.92 -18.15
C ARG A 250 9.19 -5.87 -19.14
N GLY A 251 9.17 -4.62 -18.78
CA GLY A 251 8.70 -3.48 -19.59
C GLY A 251 9.79 -2.51 -19.89
#